data_c83f8756992922f4982fae481a255367
#
_entry.id   c83f8756992922f4982fae481a255367
#
_cell.length_a   1.000
_cell.length_b   1.000
_cell.length_c   1.000
_cell.angle_alpha   90.00
_cell.angle_beta   90.00
_cell.angle_gamma   90.00
#
_symmetry.space_group_name_H-M   'P 1'
#
loop_
_entity.id
_entity.type
_entity.pdbx_description
1 polymer ?
#
loop_
_entity_poly.entity_id
_entity_poly.type
_entity_poly.pdbx_seq_one_letter_code
_entity_poly.pdbx_strand_id
1 'polypeptide(L)'
;MSEDLGSVCSVKGDRITFFLNKRVNLTFGQIVRVDSKNNQSFYARVVNAESRSTLETGEQLREAEGKETFGPYSSYKNIDAVLFLEMNHGRVRSPTFNPNYMDKVVSLNKEDSRLLRLEGQLVMGVVRSGGQTLDNVGISIDALPRMIGMFGMTGSGKTNTELMLNAQLIDNSPRTAGLIFDFAGQLLDGKEIGGKGLSNHPLFHNKVGFYSAKEERLRIGLRTLVPLKLSTLFPGIGYPQYRLANELYKKLGSRWIEEAREVYVVKGQKGIAELAGYSNRTVIEALMSRLLGLGTVLFPASDYSFVDNVVQNISKGITCLIDISGITSEEQHHIVCLTATGVANHYKRMWEKRYEQWQKLPTLLITLEEAHEFLDPNRPKTIFSAIALTYRKYRVGLNAVTPRPSRINPDVFAELWTKMIMKTELKADRDYLTKNAPYLEYSDTEIKMLDIGEALLISEPKIRFAVPVRITHYLEYLDKKEKVDYNLPSSKTLEALDENLERLQSISKDSNARA
;
A
#
# COMPACT_ATOMS: atom_id res chain seq x y z
N MET A 1 30.39 12.83 11.93
CA MET A 1 30.97 13.71 10.91
C MET A 1 30.65 13.11 9.56
N SER A 2 30.34 13.94 8.55
CA SER A 2 30.13 13.47 7.17
C SER A 2 31.46 13.08 6.55
N GLU A 3 31.50 11.96 5.83
CA GLU A 3 32.66 11.48 5.11
C GLU A 3 32.78 12.20 3.76
N ASP A 4 33.98 12.62 3.38
CA ASP A 4 34.25 13.22 2.07
C ASP A 4 34.26 12.13 1.01
N LEU A 5 33.28 12.16 0.10
CA LEU A 5 33.10 11.18 -0.96
C LEU A 5 33.80 11.59 -2.27
N GLY A 6 33.96 12.88 -2.50
CA GLY A 6 34.54 13.37 -3.74
C GLY A 6 34.17 14.80 -4.12
N SER A 7 34.29 15.13 -5.39
CA SER A 7 34.03 16.48 -5.91
C SER A 7 33.29 16.47 -7.24
N VAL A 8 32.37 17.41 -7.42
CA VAL A 8 31.58 17.59 -8.65
C VAL A 8 32.48 17.91 -9.83
N CYS A 9 32.38 17.14 -10.90
CA CYS A 9 33.15 17.35 -12.14
C CYS A 9 32.26 17.75 -13.33
N SER A 10 30.94 17.53 -13.26
CA SER A 10 30.03 17.96 -14.33
C SER A 10 28.63 18.12 -13.78
N VAL A 11 27.87 19.06 -14.35
CA VAL A 11 26.46 19.28 -14.05
C VAL A 11 25.68 19.43 -15.35
N LYS A 12 24.60 18.69 -15.53
CA LYS A 12 23.71 18.77 -16.71
C LYS A 12 22.25 18.64 -16.29
N GLY A 13 21.53 19.78 -16.24
CA GLY A 13 20.17 19.81 -15.73
C GLY A 13 20.13 19.46 -14.24
N ASP A 14 19.33 18.46 -13.88
CA ASP A 14 19.23 17.89 -12.54
C ASP A 14 20.26 16.79 -12.24
N ARG A 15 21.12 16.46 -13.20
CA ARG A 15 22.14 15.40 -13.07
C ARG A 15 23.50 16.00 -12.80
N ILE A 16 24.15 15.48 -11.78
CA ILE A 16 25.55 15.77 -11.46
C ILE A 16 26.42 14.53 -11.69
N THR A 17 27.66 14.74 -12.13
CA THR A 17 28.70 13.72 -12.10
C THR A 17 29.79 14.18 -11.16
N PHE A 18 30.32 13.29 -10.33
CA PHE A 18 31.44 13.60 -9.44
C PHE A 18 32.49 12.50 -9.45
N PHE A 19 33.73 12.89 -9.20
CA PHE A 19 34.83 11.96 -9.01
C PHE A 19 34.75 11.37 -7.61
N LEU A 20 34.77 10.03 -7.51
CA LEU A 20 34.76 9.34 -6.24
C LEU A 20 36.19 9.20 -5.69
N ASN A 21 36.37 9.48 -4.41
CA ASN A 21 37.64 9.24 -3.72
C ASN A 21 37.97 7.73 -3.70
N LYS A 22 39.23 7.37 -3.96
CA LYS A 22 39.69 5.97 -4.19
C LYS A 22 39.35 4.97 -3.06
N ARG A 23 39.13 5.43 -1.84
CA ARG A 23 38.88 4.57 -0.65
C ARG A 23 37.43 4.38 -0.32
N VAL A 24 36.52 4.95 -1.10
CA VAL A 24 35.07 4.95 -0.78
C VAL A 24 34.34 4.04 -1.76
N ASN A 25 33.40 3.26 -1.24
CA ASN A 25 32.45 2.52 -2.05
C ASN A 25 31.06 3.15 -1.90
N LEU A 26 30.41 3.37 -3.03
CA LEU A 26 29.03 3.86 -3.07
C LEU A 26 28.09 2.77 -3.59
N THR A 27 26.85 2.81 -3.12
CA THR A 27 25.80 1.91 -3.60
C THR A 27 24.79 2.67 -4.46
N PHE A 28 24.18 1.98 -5.41
CA PHE A 28 23.03 2.53 -6.15
C PHE A 28 21.94 2.98 -5.17
N GLY A 29 21.36 4.13 -5.46
CA GLY A 29 20.34 4.75 -4.63
C GLY A 29 20.88 5.50 -3.41
N GLN A 30 22.17 5.40 -3.09
CA GLN A 30 22.73 6.14 -1.96
C GLN A 30 22.48 7.65 -2.12
N ILE A 31 22.00 8.26 -1.02
CA ILE A 31 21.82 9.71 -0.99
C ILE A 31 23.13 10.35 -0.54
N VAL A 32 23.52 11.39 -1.25
CA VAL A 32 24.71 12.20 -0.96
C VAL A 32 24.33 13.66 -0.83
N ARG A 33 25.13 14.41 -0.06
CA ARG A 33 25.01 15.87 0.04
C ARG A 33 26.16 16.53 -0.72
N VAL A 34 25.84 17.58 -1.45
CA VAL A 34 26.82 18.45 -2.14
C VAL A 34 26.85 19.77 -1.41
N ASP A 35 27.98 20.10 -0.82
CA ASP A 35 28.20 21.36 -0.10
C ASP A 35 28.75 22.42 -1.06
N SER A 36 27.97 23.46 -1.31
CA SER A 36 28.32 24.57 -2.16
C SER A 36 28.66 25.82 -1.33
N LYS A 37 29.19 26.83 -2.00
CA LYS A 37 29.52 28.12 -1.38
C LYS A 37 28.22 28.79 -0.84
N ASN A 38 28.38 29.72 0.10
CA ASN A 38 27.29 30.50 0.68
C ASN A 38 26.26 29.71 1.53
N ASN A 39 26.70 28.67 2.22
CA ASN A 39 25.83 27.87 3.10
C ASN A 39 24.65 27.21 2.37
N GLN A 40 24.85 26.90 1.09
CA GLN A 40 23.92 26.19 0.22
C GLN A 40 24.34 24.75 0.10
N SER A 41 23.40 23.82 0.29
CA SER A 41 23.62 22.38 0.12
C SER A 41 22.58 21.79 -0.82
N PHE A 42 23.00 20.80 -1.60
CA PHE A 42 22.13 20.05 -2.48
C PHE A 42 22.12 18.59 -2.04
N TYR A 43 21.02 17.93 -2.25
CA TYR A 43 20.89 16.50 -1.99
C TYR A 43 20.65 15.78 -3.31
N ALA A 44 21.43 14.73 -3.55
CA ALA A 44 21.39 13.97 -4.77
C ALA A 44 21.34 12.47 -4.47
N ARG A 45 20.73 11.70 -5.36
CA ARG A 45 20.67 10.23 -5.29
C ARG A 45 21.55 9.63 -6.37
N VAL A 46 22.43 8.73 -5.99
CA VAL A 46 23.34 8.00 -6.91
C VAL A 46 22.53 7.09 -7.83
N VAL A 47 22.69 7.27 -9.13
CA VAL A 47 21.93 6.51 -10.15
C VAL A 47 22.83 5.67 -11.05
N ASN A 48 24.13 6.01 -11.16
CA ASN A 48 25.09 5.27 -11.97
C ASN A 48 26.50 5.39 -11.42
N ALA A 49 27.33 4.40 -11.69
CA ALA A 49 28.76 4.41 -11.37
C ALA A 49 29.53 3.81 -12.53
N GLU A 50 30.51 4.54 -13.02
CA GLU A 50 31.36 4.13 -14.12
C GLU A 50 32.86 4.22 -13.72
N SER A 51 33.57 3.11 -13.89
CA SER A 51 35.04 3.12 -13.72
C SER A 51 35.69 3.43 -15.05
N ARG A 52 36.60 4.41 -15.06
CA ARG A 52 37.37 4.82 -16.23
C ARG A 52 38.85 4.77 -15.92
N SER A 53 39.64 4.48 -16.94
CA SER A 53 41.12 4.57 -16.93
C SER A 53 41.58 5.64 -17.89
N THR A 54 42.64 6.33 -17.52
CA THR A 54 43.39 7.24 -18.41
C THR A 54 44.43 6.49 -19.21
N LEU A 55 44.69 5.21 -18.89
CA LEU A 55 45.70 4.39 -19.54
C LEU A 55 45.15 3.83 -20.86
N GLU A 56 46.02 3.66 -21.82
CA GLU A 56 45.73 2.90 -23.03
C GLU A 56 45.55 1.40 -22.70
N THR A 57 44.89 0.65 -23.57
CA THR A 57 44.58 -0.78 -23.33
C THR A 57 45.80 -1.62 -23.02
N GLY A 58 46.94 -1.35 -23.72
CA GLY A 58 48.20 -2.04 -23.48
C GLY A 58 48.85 -1.74 -22.13
N GLU A 59 48.68 -0.53 -21.62
CA GLU A 59 49.14 -0.11 -20.29
C GLU A 59 48.25 -0.72 -19.19
N GLN A 60 46.92 -0.78 -19.40
CA GLN A 60 45.98 -1.42 -18.50
C GLN A 60 46.28 -2.91 -18.30
N LEU A 61 46.67 -3.61 -19.39
CA LEU A 61 47.05 -5.02 -19.31
C LEU A 61 48.36 -5.19 -18.51
N ARG A 62 49.36 -4.32 -18.70
CA ARG A 62 50.63 -4.37 -17.96
C ARG A 62 50.42 -4.09 -16.46
N GLU A 63 49.53 -3.16 -16.10
CA GLU A 63 49.16 -2.91 -14.72
C GLU A 63 48.45 -4.11 -14.10
N ALA A 64 47.48 -4.72 -14.82
CA ALA A 64 46.75 -5.90 -14.37
C ALA A 64 47.65 -7.13 -14.18
N GLU A 65 48.71 -7.28 -15.01
CA GLU A 65 49.71 -8.35 -14.89
C GLU A 65 50.75 -8.06 -13.80
N GLY A 66 50.69 -6.89 -13.14
CA GLY A 66 51.66 -6.48 -12.11
C GLY A 66 53.07 -6.15 -12.65
N LYS A 67 53.20 -5.95 -13.99
CA LYS A 67 54.46 -5.65 -14.63
C LYS A 67 54.87 -4.18 -14.53
N GLU A 68 53.90 -3.28 -14.41
CA GLU A 68 54.10 -1.85 -14.22
C GLU A 68 53.10 -1.28 -13.25
N THR A 69 53.50 -0.28 -12.44
CA THR A 69 52.63 0.43 -11.54
C THR A 69 52.48 1.86 -12.04
N PHE A 70 51.30 2.23 -12.48
CA PHE A 70 51.02 3.60 -12.94
C PHE A 70 50.59 4.48 -11.76
N GLY A 71 50.67 5.77 -11.92
CA GLY A 71 50.38 6.73 -10.85
C GLY A 71 48.96 6.66 -10.33
N PRO A 72 48.68 7.26 -9.17
CA PRO A 72 47.41 7.15 -8.46
C PRO A 72 46.18 7.67 -9.23
N TYR A 73 46.39 8.35 -10.34
CA TYR A 73 45.32 8.91 -11.19
C TYR A 73 45.09 8.10 -12.48
N SER A 74 45.70 6.93 -12.61
CA SER A 74 45.51 6.06 -13.77
C SER A 74 44.10 5.50 -13.90
N SER A 75 43.37 5.39 -12.80
CA SER A 75 41.98 4.99 -12.78
C SER A 75 41.14 5.87 -11.84
N TYR A 76 39.92 6.17 -12.25
CA TYR A 76 38.98 6.94 -11.45
C TYR A 76 37.55 6.41 -11.65
N LYS A 77 36.70 6.67 -10.65
CA LYS A 77 35.29 6.35 -10.74
C LYS A 77 34.47 7.62 -10.89
N ASN A 78 33.66 7.67 -11.94
CA ASN A 78 32.64 8.69 -12.14
C ASN A 78 31.32 8.17 -11.56
N ILE A 79 30.70 8.98 -10.74
CA ILE A 79 29.42 8.70 -10.15
C ILE A 79 28.41 9.71 -10.67
N ASP A 80 27.35 9.22 -11.27
CA ASP A 80 26.21 10.05 -11.65
C ASP A 80 25.16 10.03 -10.54
N ALA A 81 24.68 11.21 -10.17
CA ALA A 81 23.61 11.37 -9.20
C ALA A 81 22.60 12.41 -9.67
N VAL A 82 21.35 12.26 -9.26
CA VAL A 82 20.24 13.15 -9.61
C VAL A 82 19.90 14.02 -8.41
N LEU A 83 19.90 15.33 -8.61
CA LEU A 83 19.51 16.33 -7.62
C LEU A 83 18.00 16.23 -7.39
N PHE A 84 17.58 16.21 -6.14
CA PHE A 84 16.16 16.19 -5.81
C PHE A 84 15.75 17.25 -4.78
N LEU A 85 16.74 17.84 -4.08
CA LEU A 85 16.45 18.80 -3.01
C LEU A 85 17.61 19.79 -2.86
N GLU A 86 17.25 21.03 -2.57
CA GLU A 86 18.16 22.13 -2.26
C GLU A 86 17.83 22.66 -0.86
N MET A 87 18.86 22.88 -0.06
CA MET A 87 18.78 23.62 1.19
C MET A 87 19.53 24.94 1.05
N ASN A 88 18.81 26.03 1.28
CA ASN A 88 19.37 27.36 1.23
C ASN A 88 18.87 28.18 2.43
N HIS A 89 19.76 28.68 3.27
CA HIS A 89 19.45 29.41 4.50
C HIS A 89 18.37 28.72 5.37
N GLY A 90 18.48 27.39 5.56
CA GLY A 90 17.56 26.58 6.37
C GLY A 90 16.19 26.31 5.70
N ARG A 91 15.97 26.74 4.46
CA ARG A 91 14.78 26.42 3.67
C ARG A 91 15.05 25.28 2.72
N VAL A 92 14.19 24.29 2.77
CA VAL A 92 14.24 23.10 1.91
C VAL A 92 13.25 23.27 0.76
N ARG A 93 13.72 23.09 -0.49
CA ARG A 93 12.90 23.21 -1.70
C ARG A 93 13.42 22.32 -2.84
N SER A 94 12.67 22.22 -3.91
CA SER A 94 13.19 21.64 -5.16
C SER A 94 14.36 22.45 -5.67
N PRO A 95 15.39 21.84 -6.29
CA PRO A 95 16.56 22.54 -6.79
C PRO A 95 16.18 23.62 -7.79
N THR A 96 16.61 24.85 -7.54
CA THR A 96 16.46 26.00 -8.46
C THR A 96 17.80 26.45 -9.02
N PHE A 97 18.88 26.00 -8.41
CA PHE A 97 20.24 26.23 -8.84
C PHE A 97 20.97 24.91 -8.96
N ASN A 98 22.15 24.95 -9.56
CA ASN A 98 23.04 23.80 -9.67
C ASN A 98 24.26 24.00 -8.78
N PRO A 99 24.86 22.92 -8.24
CA PRO A 99 26.16 22.99 -7.60
C PRO A 99 27.23 23.41 -8.61
N ASN A 100 28.33 23.96 -8.11
CA ASN A 100 29.44 24.40 -8.93
C ASN A 100 30.43 23.25 -9.18
N TYR A 101 31.25 23.44 -10.19
CA TYR A 101 32.42 22.61 -10.42
C TYR A 101 33.31 22.61 -9.16
N MET A 102 33.80 21.44 -8.75
CA MET A 102 34.60 21.19 -7.55
C MET A 102 33.90 21.41 -6.21
N ASP A 103 32.57 21.58 -6.17
CA ASP A 103 31.84 21.50 -4.92
C ASP A 103 32.00 20.10 -4.30
N LYS A 104 32.11 20.06 -2.96
CA LYS A 104 32.37 18.82 -2.24
C LYS A 104 31.14 17.95 -2.15
N VAL A 105 31.31 16.66 -2.38
CA VAL A 105 30.28 15.65 -2.19
C VAL A 105 30.60 14.88 -0.91
N VAL A 106 29.63 14.79 0.02
CA VAL A 106 29.80 14.17 1.33
C VAL A 106 28.68 13.18 1.63
N SER A 107 28.96 12.23 2.53
CA SER A 107 27.93 11.32 3.04
C SER A 107 26.92 12.07 3.92
N LEU A 108 25.67 11.55 3.97
CA LEU A 108 24.66 12.07 4.91
C LEU A 108 25.09 11.85 6.36
N ASN A 109 24.62 12.75 7.23
CA ASN A 109 24.68 12.59 8.67
C ASN A 109 23.25 12.55 9.26
N LYS A 110 23.13 12.37 10.58
CA LYS A 110 21.82 12.33 11.26
C LYS A 110 21.03 13.64 11.17
N GLU A 111 21.70 14.79 11.05
CA GLU A 111 21.03 16.07 10.89
C GLU A 111 20.41 16.18 9.50
N ASP A 112 21.10 15.70 8.48
CA ASP A 112 20.61 15.66 7.11
C ASP A 112 19.31 14.84 7.02
N SER A 113 19.23 13.67 7.69
CA SER A 113 18.04 12.83 7.63
C SER A 113 16.82 13.49 8.28
N ARG A 114 17.00 14.27 9.35
CA ARG A 114 15.91 15.07 9.93
C ARG A 114 15.42 16.16 9.00
N LEU A 115 16.32 16.80 8.26
CA LEU A 115 15.98 17.83 7.27
C LEU A 115 15.17 17.27 6.10
N LEU A 116 15.40 16.01 5.73
CA LEU A 116 14.65 15.32 4.69
C LEU A 116 13.19 15.02 5.08
N ARG A 117 12.82 15.19 6.37
CA ARG A 117 11.45 15.02 6.92
C ARG A 117 10.79 13.70 6.51
N LEU A 118 11.54 12.61 6.59
CA LEU A 118 11.08 11.28 6.17
C LEU A 118 10.17 10.58 7.19
N GLU A 119 10.00 11.15 8.38
CA GLU A 119 9.18 10.60 9.45
C GLU A 119 7.69 10.59 9.09
N GLY A 120 7.00 9.53 9.45
CA GLY A 120 5.55 9.37 9.34
C GLY A 120 5.01 8.52 10.48
N GLN A 121 3.70 8.59 10.71
CA GLN A 121 3.06 7.80 11.77
C GLN A 121 3.11 6.29 11.49
N LEU A 122 3.13 5.91 10.21
CA LEU A 122 3.25 4.53 9.77
C LEU A 122 4.70 4.29 9.36
N VAL A 123 5.52 3.80 10.29
CA VAL A 123 6.96 3.59 10.08
C VAL A 123 7.18 2.34 9.24
N MET A 124 7.68 2.50 8.02
CA MET A 124 7.88 1.38 7.10
C MET A 124 9.25 0.72 7.23
N GLY A 125 10.27 1.48 7.62
CA GLY A 125 11.63 0.99 7.70
C GLY A 125 12.64 2.09 7.97
N VAL A 126 13.87 1.87 7.52
CA VAL A 126 15.00 2.80 7.67
C VAL A 126 15.58 3.18 6.32
N VAL A 127 16.11 4.40 6.20
CA VAL A 127 16.81 4.83 4.98
C VAL A 127 18.04 3.97 4.78
N ARG A 128 18.19 3.39 3.59
CA ARG A 128 19.39 2.69 3.16
C ARG A 128 20.37 3.69 2.53
N SER A 129 21.52 3.86 3.13
CA SER A 129 22.58 4.72 2.60
C SER A 129 23.95 4.11 2.83
N GLY A 130 24.56 3.57 1.75
CA GLY A 130 25.95 3.11 1.77
C GLY A 130 26.32 2.08 2.85
N GLY A 131 25.42 1.13 3.16
CA GLY A 131 25.63 0.16 4.23
C GLY A 131 25.35 0.68 5.65
N GLN A 132 25.06 1.98 5.80
CA GLN A 132 24.61 2.58 7.04
C GLN A 132 23.08 2.70 7.03
N THR A 133 22.45 2.41 8.16
CA THR A 133 21.05 2.73 8.40
C THR A 133 20.97 4.13 9.01
N LEU A 134 20.23 5.00 8.35
CA LEU A 134 19.87 6.32 8.87
C LEU A 134 18.54 6.23 9.63
N ASP A 135 17.86 7.37 9.80
CA ASP A 135 16.62 7.45 10.56
C ASP A 135 15.45 6.67 9.91
N ASN A 136 14.40 6.50 10.69
CA ASN A 136 13.17 5.84 10.26
C ASN A 136 12.49 6.60 9.12
N VAL A 137 11.89 5.84 8.21
CA VAL A 137 11.04 6.35 7.13
C VAL A 137 9.62 5.87 7.34
N GLY A 138 8.67 6.78 7.21
CA GLY A 138 7.26 6.47 7.42
C GLY A 138 6.32 7.20 6.49
N ILE A 139 5.11 6.66 6.37
CA ILE A 139 3.99 7.24 5.62
C ILE A 139 3.11 8.00 6.61
N SER A 140 2.64 9.17 6.23
CA SER A 140 1.64 9.92 7.01
C SER A 140 0.26 9.27 6.88
N ILE A 141 -0.52 9.22 7.96
CA ILE A 141 -1.93 8.80 7.92
C ILE A 141 -2.72 9.67 6.94
N ASP A 142 -2.40 10.96 6.84
CA ASP A 142 -3.05 11.88 5.90
C ASP A 142 -2.72 11.58 4.42
N ALA A 143 -1.70 10.76 4.16
CA ALA A 143 -1.37 10.31 2.81
C ALA A 143 -2.21 9.10 2.37
N LEU A 144 -2.82 8.33 3.29
CA LEU A 144 -3.58 7.12 2.96
C LEU A 144 -4.70 7.37 1.93
N PRO A 145 -5.52 8.45 2.03
CA PRO A 145 -6.56 8.71 1.03
C PRO A 145 -5.99 9.15 -0.34
N ARG A 146 -4.68 9.35 -0.46
CA ARG A 146 -3.98 9.68 -1.71
C ARG A 146 -3.46 8.46 -2.44
N MET A 147 -3.99 7.30 -2.12
CA MET A 147 -3.71 6.01 -2.73
C MET A 147 -2.24 5.56 -2.59
N ILE A 148 -2.05 4.26 -2.47
CA ILE A 148 -0.74 3.61 -2.36
C ILE A 148 -0.62 2.58 -3.48
N GLY A 149 0.56 2.47 -4.07
CA GLY A 149 0.93 1.38 -4.97
C GLY A 149 2.13 0.62 -4.41
N MET A 150 2.01 -0.69 -4.29
CA MET A 150 3.11 -1.60 -3.95
C MET A 150 3.44 -2.47 -5.15
N PHE A 151 4.64 -2.30 -5.68
CA PHE A 151 5.08 -2.94 -6.92
C PHE A 151 6.34 -3.75 -6.69
N GLY A 152 6.42 -4.93 -7.27
CA GLY A 152 7.60 -5.78 -7.19
C GLY A 152 7.28 -7.22 -7.55
N MET A 153 8.29 -7.97 -7.99
CA MET A 153 8.12 -9.38 -8.33
C MET A 153 7.72 -10.23 -7.12
N THR A 154 7.26 -11.45 -7.37
CA THR A 154 7.01 -12.44 -6.32
C THR A 154 8.32 -12.71 -5.57
N GLY A 155 8.25 -12.76 -4.23
CA GLY A 155 9.43 -12.96 -3.38
C GLY A 155 10.26 -11.68 -3.12
N SER A 156 9.87 -10.50 -3.61
CA SER A 156 10.59 -9.23 -3.33
C SER A 156 10.33 -8.64 -1.93
N GLY A 157 9.40 -9.22 -1.17
CA GLY A 157 9.04 -8.73 0.17
C GLY A 157 7.71 -7.98 0.25
N LYS A 158 6.85 -8.06 -0.80
CA LYS A 158 5.53 -7.40 -0.80
C LYS A 158 4.67 -7.81 0.39
N THR A 159 4.50 -9.11 0.63
CA THR A 159 3.70 -9.63 1.75
C THR A 159 4.19 -9.11 3.11
N ASN A 160 5.52 -9.06 3.32
CA ASN A 160 6.07 -8.45 4.53
C ASN A 160 5.71 -6.96 4.65
N THR A 161 5.77 -6.23 3.54
CA THR A 161 5.45 -4.78 3.51
C THR A 161 3.96 -4.54 3.74
N GLU A 162 3.10 -5.40 3.23
CA GLU A 162 1.66 -5.38 3.49
C GLU A 162 1.34 -5.67 4.96
N LEU A 163 1.93 -6.71 5.53
CA LEU A 163 1.81 -7.03 6.95
C LEU A 163 2.25 -5.84 7.81
N MET A 164 3.39 -5.22 7.49
CA MET A 164 3.89 -4.03 8.19
C MET A 164 2.93 -2.85 8.11
N LEU A 165 2.42 -2.55 6.92
CA LEU A 165 1.47 -1.44 6.74
C LEU A 165 0.17 -1.70 7.49
N ASN A 166 -0.42 -2.89 7.32
CA ASN A 166 -1.71 -3.23 7.92
C ASN A 166 -1.61 -3.37 9.45
N ALA A 167 -0.53 -3.93 10.00
CA ALA A 167 -0.29 -3.96 11.44
C ALA A 167 -0.27 -2.55 12.06
N GLN A 168 0.36 -1.60 11.39
CA GLN A 168 0.40 -0.23 11.86
C GLN A 168 -0.94 0.51 11.70
N LEU A 169 -1.75 0.17 10.69
CA LEU A 169 -3.14 0.63 10.63
C LEU A 169 -3.93 0.16 11.84
N ILE A 170 -3.81 -1.12 12.19
CA ILE A 170 -4.47 -1.71 13.37
C ILE A 170 -4.00 -1.04 14.66
N ASP A 171 -2.70 -0.77 14.79
CA ASP A 171 -2.15 -0.07 15.97
C ASP A 171 -2.65 1.37 16.11
N ASN A 172 -2.93 2.03 15.00
CA ASN A 172 -3.46 3.39 14.99
C ASN A 172 -5.00 3.46 15.07
N SER A 173 -5.68 2.32 15.33
CA SER A 173 -7.13 2.31 15.63
C SER A 173 -7.42 3.15 16.88
N PRO A 174 -8.52 3.94 16.92
CA PRO A 174 -9.60 4.06 15.91
C PRO A 174 -9.38 5.17 14.87
N ARG A 175 -8.18 5.75 14.73
CA ARG A 175 -7.91 6.81 13.73
C ARG A 175 -7.86 6.26 12.31
N THR A 176 -7.51 4.99 12.16
CA THR A 176 -7.39 4.25 10.91
C THR A 176 -8.16 2.96 10.96
N ALA A 177 -8.61 2.46 9.82
CA ALA A 177 -9.14 1.13 9.64
C ALA A 177 -8.67 0.57 8.28
N GLY A 178 -8.46 -0.74 8.22
CA GLY A 178 -8.14 -1.47 6.99
C GLY A 178 -9.34 -2.30 6.51
N LEU A 179 -9.50 -2.40 5.20
CA LEU A 179 -10.27 -3.45 4.56
C LEU A 179 -9.30 -4.24 3.68
N ILE A 180 -9.00 -5.47 4.06
CA ILE A 180 -7.94 -6.26 3.45
C ILE A 180 -8.57 -7.46 2.76
N PHE A 181 -8.29 -7.65 1.47
CA PHE A 181 -8.68 -8.82 0.71
C PHE A 181 -7.48 -9.74 0.54
N ASP A 182 -7.50 -10.88 1.22
CA ASP A 182 -6.43 -11.88 1.21
C ASP A 182 -6.77 -12.98 0.19
N PHE A 183 -6.13 -12.94 -0.96
CA PHE A 183 -6.35 -13.88 -2.05
C PHE A 183 -5.66 -15.23 -1.82
N ALA A 184 -4.54 -15.23 -1.12
CA ALA A 184 -3.71 -16.40 -0.88
C ALA A 184 -3.91 -17.04 0.50
N GLY A 185 -4.55 -16.35 1.44
CA GLY A 185 -4.69 -16.76 2.84
C GLY A 185 -3.40 -16.59 3.64
N GLN A 186 -2.44 -15.77 3.18
CA GLN A 186 -1.14 -15.60 3.80
C GLN A 186 -1.13 -14.57 4.93
N LEU A 187 -1.99 -13.55 4.83
CA LEU A 187 -2.05 -12.46 5.82
C LEU A 187 -2.80 -12.87 7.09
N LEU A 188 -3.66 -13.86 6.97
CA LEU A 188 -4.61 -14.28 7.98
C LEU A 188 -3.97 -14.92 9.19
N ASP A 189 -3.50 -16.15 9.01
CA ASP A 189 -3.00 -17.02 10.09
C ASP A 189 -1.48 -16.99 10.23
N GLY A 190 -0.81 -16.46 9.21
CA GLY A 190 0.65 -16.33 9.21
C GLY A 190 1.36 -17.67 9.25
N LYS A 191 0.82 -18.73 8.63
CA LYS A 191 1.46 -20.06 8.61
C LYS A 191 2.91 -20.00 8.19
N GLU A 192 3.23 -19.20 7.17
CA GLU A 192 4.59 -19.01 6.67
C GLU A 192 5.50 -18.22 7.62
N ILE A 193 4.92 -17.53 8.61
CA ILE A 193 5.63 -16.72 9.61
C ILE A 193 5.39 -17.19 11.04
N GLY A 194 5.27 -18.52 11.21
CA GLY A 194 5.16 -19.15 12.53
C GLY A 194 3.83 -18.89 13.24
N GLY A 195 2.73 -18.71 12.51
CA GLY A 195 1.39 -18.53 13.08
C GLY A 195 1.12 -17.12 13.62
N LYS A 196 1.96 -16.13 13.30
CA LYS A 196 1.85 -14.75 13.77
C LYS A 196 1.14 -13.83 12.75
N GLY A 197 0.03 -14.27 12.17
CA GLY A 197 -0.77 -13.49 11.22
C GLY A 197 -1.55 -12.35 11.88
N LEU A 198 -2.17 -11.50 11.07
CA LEU A 198 -2.91 -10.32 11.56
C LEU A 198 -4.13 -10.68 12.41
N SER A 199 -4.79 -11.83 12.17
CA SER A 199 -5.97 -12.24 12.93
C SER A 199 -5.64 -13.03 14.20
N ASN A 200 -4.51 -13.74 14.22
CA ASN A 200 -4.18 -14.69 15.29
C ASN A 200 -3.25 -14.10 16.34
N HIS A 201 -2.64 -12.94 16.07
CA HIS A 201 -1.68 -12.35 16.99
C HIS A 201 -2.39 -11.64 18.17
N PRO A 202 -2.00 -11.90 19.44
CA PRO A 202 -2.65 -11.31 20.61
C PRO A 202 -2.70 -9.78 20.61
N LEU A 203 -1.68 -9.11 20.07
CA LEU A 203 -1.62 -7.64 19.95
C LEU A 203 -2.77 -7.04 19.12
N PHE A 204 -3.35 -7.83 18.22
CA PHE A 204 -4.40 -7.37 17.32
C PHE A 204 -5.78 -7.92 17.70
N HIS A 205 -5.85 -8.72 18.77
CA HIS A 205 -7.12 -9.24 19.29
C HIS A 205 -8.12 -8.09 19.55
N ASN A 206 -9.38 -8.27 19.18
CA ASN A 206 -10.44 -7.24 19.23
C ASN A 206 -10.28 -6.02 18.29
N LYS A 207 -9.17 -5.89 17.56
CA LYS A 207 -8.97 -4.82 16.57
C LYS A 207 -9.13 -5.30 15.13
N VAL A 208 -9.27 -6.62 14.93
CA VAL A 208 -9.44 -7.25 13.61
C VAL A 208 -10.73 -8.06 13.58
N GLY A 209 -11.60 -7.73 12.62
CA GLY A 209 -12.75 -8.54 12.24
C GLY A 209 -12.35 -9.49 11.11
N PHE A 210 -12.54 -10.79 11.33
CA PHE A 210 -12.16 -11.82 10.38
C PHE A 210 -13.39 -12.44 9.71
N TYR A 211 -13.31 -12.60 8.37
CA TYR A 211 -14.36 -13.19 7.54
C TYR A 211 -13.73 -14.14 6.53
N SER A 212 -14.16 -15.41 6.51
CA SER A 212 -13.67 -16.43 5.59
C SER A 212 -14.80 -17.22 4.97
N ALA A 213 -14.62 -17.62 3.72
CA ALA A 213 -15.53 -18.54 3.03
C ALA A 213 -15.55 -19.92 3.70
N LYS A 214 -14.38 -20.36 4.23
CA LYS A 214 -14.22 -21.64 4.93
C LYS A 214 -15.03 -21.74 6.22
N GLU A 215 -15.28 -20.59 6.88
CA GLU A 215 -16.03 -20.50 8.13
C GLU A 215 -17.49 -20.10 7.90
N GLU A 216 -17.98 -20.15 6.67
CA GLU A 216 -19.34 -19.75 6.27
C GLU A 216 -19.73 -18.30 6.65
N ARG A 217 -18.74 -17.43 6.93
CA ARG A 217 -18.96 -16.03 7.34
C ARG A 217 -19.06 -15.07 6.16
N LEU A 218 -18.66 -15.51 4.93
CA LEU A 218 -18.76 -14.72 3.71
C LEU A 218 -20.08 -15.02 2.98
N ARG A 219 -21.19 -14.52 3.50
CA ARG A 219 -22.52 -14.71 2.89
C ARG A 219 -23.16 -13.37 2.56
N ILE A 220 -23.64 -13.24 1.32
CA ILE A 220 -24.42 -12.09 0.84
C ILE A 220 -25.78 -12.62 0.37
N GLY A 221 -26.80 -12.40 1.16
CA GLY A 221 -28.14 -12.88 0.83
C GLY A 221 -28.68 -12.29 -0.46
N LEU A 222 -29.26 -13.13 -1.31
CA LEU A 222 -29.82 -12.73 -2.60
C LEU A 222 -30.85 -11.59 -2.47
N ARG A 223 -31.58 -11.54 -1.36
CA ARG A 223 -32.60 -10.49 -1.11
C ARG A 223 -32.01 -9.11 -0.84
N THR A 224 -30.70 -9.04 -0.52
CA THR A 224 -29.98 -7.76 -0.38
C THR A 224 -29.49 -7.20 -1.72
N LEU A 225 -29.58 -8.01 -2.80
CA LEU A 225 -29.12 -7.66 -4.13
C LEU A 225 -30.21 -6.95 -4.93
N VAL A 226 -30.23 -5.63 -4.84
CA VAL A 226 -31.10 -4.81 -5.71
C VAL A 226 -30.48 -4.68 -7.12
N PRO A 227 -31.26 -4.40 -8.19
CA PRO A 227 -30.75 -4.28 -9.54
C PRO A 227 -29.55 -3.33 -9.70
N LEU A 228 -29.49 -2.26 -8.91
CA LEU A 228 -28.36 -1.32 -8.92
C LEU A 228 -27.02 -1.99 -8.58
N LYS A 229 -27.02 -3.05 -7.79
CA LYS A 229 -25.80 -3.80 -7.43
C LYS A 229 -25.31 -4.73 -8.55
N LEU A 230 -26.11 -4.96 -9.60
CA LEU A 230 -25.72 -5.84 -10.71
C LEU A 230 -24.54 -5.31 -11.51
N SER A 231 -24.39 -3.99 -11.63
CA SER A 231 -23.23 -3.40 -12.29
C SER A 231 -21.92 -3.62 -11.52
N THR A 232 -22.03 -3.81 -10.20
CA THR A 232 -20.90 -4.16 -9.33
C THR A 232 -20.57 -5.66 -9.41
N LEU A 233 -21.61 -6.52 -9.41
CA LEU A 233 -21.44 -7.96 -9.55
C LEU A 233 -20.92 -8.34 -10.94
N PHE A 234 -21.53 -7.79 -11.97
CA PHE A 234 -21.28 -8.14 -13.35
C PHE A 234 -20.78 -6.91 -14.14
N PRO A 235 -19.52 -6.55 -14.03
CA PRO A 235 -18.94 -5.47 -14.82
C PRO A 235 -19.21 -5.68 -16.31
N GLY A 236 -19.72 -4.65 -16.98
CA GLY A 236 -20.13 -4.76 -18.39
C GLY A 236 -21.56 -5.28 -18.61
N ILE A 237 -22.40 -5.37 -17.57
CA ILE A 237 -23.83 -5.60 -17.75
C ILE A 237 -24.44 -4.49 -18.61
N GLY A 238 -25.15 -4.87 -19.69
CA GLY A 238 -25.77 -3.92 -20.59
C GLY A 238 -27.05 -3.31 -20.04
N TYR A 239 -27.40 -2.10 -20.50
CA TYR A 239 -28.64 -1.43 -20.13
C TYR A 239 -29.91 -2.30 -20.32
N PRO A 240 -30.06 -3.11 -21.40
CA PRO A 240 -31.22 -3.99 -21.58
C PRO A 240 -31.37 -5.03 -20.45
N GLN A 241 -30.27 -5.62 -19.99
CA GLN A 241 -30.26 -6.59 -18.88
C GLN A 241 -30.60 -5.89 -17.55
N TYR A 242 -30.05 -4.70 -17.31
CA TYR A 242 -30.39 -3.88 -16.14
C TYR A 242 -31.88 -3.50 -16.13
N ARG A 243 -32.44 -3.12 -17.29
CA ARG A 243 -33.88 -2.84 -17.42
C ARG A 243 -34.73 -4.05 -17.08
N LEU A 244 -34.40 -5.23 -17.63
CA LEU A 244 -35.09 -6.49 -17.31
C LEU A 244 -35.04 -6.78 -15.80
N ALA A 245 -33.87 -6.65 -15.17
CA ALA A 245 -33.71 -6.84 -13.72
C ALA A 245 -34.61 -5.88 -12.92
N ASN A 246 -34.73 -4.61 -13.33
CA ASN A 246 -35.62 -3.65 -12.69
C ASN A 246 -37.10 -4.04 -12.85
N GLU A 247 -37.54 -4.53 -14.00
CA GLU A 247 -38.92 -4.98 -14.16
C GLU A 247 -39.23 -6.22 -13.31
N LEU A 248 -38.28 -7.16 -13.22
CA LEU A 248 -38.40 -8.30 -12.29
C LEU A 248 -38.46 -7.83 -10.82
N TYR A 249 -37.57 -6.91 -10.43
CA TYR A 249 -37.55 -6.38 -9.06
C TYR A 249 -38.83 -5.62 -8.67
N LYS A 250 -39.38 -4.82 -9.60
CA LYS A 250 -40.67 -4.12 -9.38
C LYS A 250 -41.83 -5.08 -9.08
N LYS A 251 -41.82 -6.23 -9.74
CA LYS A 251 -42.91 -7.23 -9.61
C LYS A 251 -42.70 -8.17 -8.44
N LEU A 252 -41.47 -8.57 -8.14
CA LEU A 252 -41.16 -9.64 -7.20
C LEU A 252 -40.53 -9.13 -5.86
N GLY A 253 -40.21 -7.83 -5.81
CA GLY A 253 -39.58 -7.25 -4.63
C GLY A 253 -38.19 -7.81 -4.33
N SER A 254 -37.86 -7.97 -3.06
CA SER A 254 -36.53 -8.46 -2.63
C SER A 254 -36.23 -9.90 -3.06
N ARG A 255 -37.25 -10.73 -3.31
CA ARG A 255 -37.11 -12.13 -3.72
C ARG A 255 -36.93 -12.33 -5.23
N TRP A 256 -36.74 -11.25 -5.99
CA TRP A 256 -36.75 -11.26 -7.45
C TRP A 256 -35.72 -12.22 -8.08
N ILE A 257 -34.54 -12.42 -7.50
CA ILE A 257 -33.54 -13.35 -8.03
C ILE A 257 -34.01 -14.81 -7.81
N GLU A 258 -34.48 -15.12 -6.61
CA GLU A 258 -34.95 -16.46 -6.24
C GLU A 258 -36.10 -16.88 -7.14
N GLU A 259 -37.13 -16.07 -7.21
CA GLU A 259 -38.34 -16.35 -7.99
C GLU A 259 -38.09 -16.36 -9.49
N ALA A 260 -37.20 -15.45 -9.98
CA ALA A 260 -36.80 -15.49 -11.38
C ALA A 260 -36.03 -16.79 -11.74
N ARG A 261 -35.14 -17.27 -10.85
CA ARG A 261 -34.46 -18.56 -11.03
C ARG A 261 -35.45 -19.72 -11.10
N GLU A 262 -36.42 -19.80 -10.17
CA GLU A 262 -37.45 -20.83 -10.15
C GLU A 262 -38.28 -20.81 -11.43
N VAL A 263 -38.77 -19.64 -11.83
CA VAL A 263 -39.55 -19.50 -13.07
C VAL A 263 -38.75 -19.89 -14.30
N TYR A 264 -37.46 -19.50 -14.35
CA TYR A 264 -36.61 -19.83 -15.50
C TYR A 264 -36.31 -21.33 -15.58
N VAL A 265 -36.10 -22.01 -14.45
CA VAL A 265 -35.87 -23.47 -14.43
C VAL A 265 -37.11 -24.22 -14.88
N VAL A 266 -38.31 -23.78 -14.51
CA VAL A 266 -39.59 -24.49 -14.81
C VAL A 266 -40.12 -24.14 -16.20
N LYS A 267 -40.11 -22.84 -16.56
CA LYS A 267 -40.79 -22.33 -17.78
C LYS A 267 -39.82 -21.74 -18.81
N GLY A 268 -38.52 -21.73 -18.52
CA GLY A 268 -37.49 -21.18 -19.39
C GLY A 268 -37.68 -19.70 -19.70
N GLN A 269 -37.16 -19.28 -20.83
CA GLN A 269 -37.25 -17.88 -21.31
C GLN A 269 -38.69 -17.35 -21.44
N LYS A 270 -39.65 -18.23 -21.81
CA LYS A 270 -41.07 -17.83 -21.92
C LYS A 270 -41.62 -17.37 -20.58
N GLY A 271 -41.34 -18.11 -19.50
CA GLY A 271 -41.79 -17.75 -18.14
C GLY A 271 -41.28 -16.39 -17.70
N ILE A 272 -40.01 -16.08 -17.93
CA ILE A 272 -39.44 -14.76 -17.60
C ILE A 272 -40.04 -13.67 -18.52
N ALA A 273 -40.25 -13.95 -19.80
CA ALA A 273 -40.86 -13.00 -20.72
C ALA A 273 -42.29 -12.60 -20.27
N GLU A 274 -43.10 -13.56 -19.86
CA GLU A 274 -44.44 -13.33 -19.35
C GLU A 274 -44.39 -12.59 -17.98
N LEU A 275 -43.54 -13.05 -17.09
CA LEU A 275 -43.36 -12.46 -15.76
C LEU A 275 -42.88 -11.00 -15.84
N ALA A 276 -41.86 -10.69 -16.63
CA ALA A 276 -41.30 -9.35 -16.75
C ALA A 276 -42.05 -8.44 -17.74
N GLY A 277 -42.86 -9.00 -18.66
CA GLY A 277 -43.41 -8.27 -19.80
C GLY A 277 -42.31 -7.87 -20.79
N TYR A 278 -41.31 -8.73 -20.99
CA TYR A 278 -40.11 -8.43 -21.76
C TYR A 278 -39.82 -9.49 -22.83
N SER A 279 -39.76 -9.13 -24.10
CA SER A 279 -39.81 -10.09 -25.21
C SER A 279 -38.44 -10.48 -25.78
N ASN A 280 -37.34 -9.78 -25.43
CA ASN A 280 -36.02 -10.07 -26.00
C ASN A 280 -35.36 -11.28 -25.32
N ARG A 281 -35.39 -12.43 -26.03
CA ARG A 281 -34.88 -13.72 -25.55
C ARG A 281 -33.39 -13.70 -25.21
N THR A 282 -32.57 -13.07 -26.05
CA THR A 282 -31.10 -12.99 -25.84
C THR A 282 -30.77 -12.23 -24.54
N VAL A 283 -31.50 -11.16 -24.25
CA VAL A 283 -31.31 -10.38 -23.02
C VAL A 283 -31.74 -11.20 -21.78
N ILE A 284 -32.84 -11.93 -21.87
CA ILE A 284 -33.32 -12.83 -20.83
C ILE A 284 -32.27 -13.89 -20.51
N GLU A 285 -31.78 -14.58 -21.56
CA GLU A 285 -30.78 -15.63 -21.42
C GLU A 285 -29.48 -15.10 -20.78
N ALA A 286 -29.00 -13.97 -21.27
CA ALA A 286 -27.77 -13.35 -20.76
C ALA A 286 -27.89 -12.89 -19.28
N LEU A 287 -29.05 -12.38 -18.86
CA LEU A 287 -29.28 -12.05 -17.44
C LEU A 287 -29.41 -13.31 -16.59
N MET A 288 -30.23 -14.27 -17.03
CA MET A 288 -30.51 -15.48 -16.26
C MET A 288 -29.26 -16.36 -16.10
N SER A 289 -28.43 -16.48 -17.12
CA SER A 289 -27.13 -17.18 -17.04
C SER A 289 -26.27 -16.60 -15.92
N ARG A 290 -26.15 -15.27 -15.83
CA ARG A 290 -25.40 -14.60 -14.77
C ARG A 290 -26.02 -14.83 -13.39
N LEU A 291 -27.33 -14.69 -13.27
CA LEU A 291 -28.02 -14.90 -11.99
C LEU A 291 -27.91 -16.36 -11.51
N LEU A 292 -28.03 -17.34 -12.40
CA LEU A 292 -27.86 -18.75 -12.09
C LEU A 292 -26.41 -19.10 -11.68
N GLY A 293 -25.43 -18.38 -12.21
CA GLY A 293 -24.01 -18.54 -11.86
C GLY A 293 -23.67 -18.11 -10.42
N LEU A 294 -24.54 -17.35 -9.73
CA LEU A 294 -24.30 -17.00 -8.33
C LEU A 294 -24.44 -18.24 -7.44
N GLY A 295 -23.32 -18.72 -6.88
CA GLY A 295 -23.28 -19.93 -6.05
C GLY A 295 -24.13 -19.79 -4.76
N THR A 296 -24.83 -20.84 -4.39
CA THR A 296 -25.78 -20.83 -3.26
C THR A 296 -25.12 -20.72 -1.88
N VAL A 297 -23.85 -21.09 -1.78
CA VAL A 297 -23.08 -21.02 -0.53
C VAL A 297 -22.77 -19.57 -0.15
N LEU A 298 -22.27 -18.81 -1.10
CA LEU A 298 -21.93 -17.40 -0.91
C LEU A 298 -23.13 -16.47 -1.06
N PHE A 299 -24.12 -16.88 -1.88
CA PHE A 299 -25.33 -16.11 -2.15
C PHE A 299 -26.60 -16.90 -1.78
N PRO A 300 -26.84 -17.15 -0.47
CA PRO A 300 -28.02 -17.85 -0.02
C PRO A 300 -29.29 -17.02 -0.18
N ALA A 301 -30.45 -17.70 -0.17
CA ALA A 301 -31.78 -17.09 -0.16
C ALA A 301 -32.08 -16.47 1.21
N SER A 302 -31.46 -15.36 1.54
CA SER A 302 -31.58 -14.70 2.85
C SER A 302 -31.50 -13.17 2.73
N ASP A 303 -31.81 -12.48 3.84
CA ASP A 303 -31.68 -11.02 3.99
C ASP A 303 -30.36 -10.63 4.67
N TYR A 304 -29.51 -11.59 5.03
CA TYR A 304 -28.23 -11.35 5.69
C TYR A 304 -27.15 -10.94 4.70
N SER A 305 -26.34 -9.95 5.07
CA SER A 305 -25.14 -9.59 4.34
C SER A 305 -23.98 -9.34 5.31
N PHE A 306 -22.89 -10.09 5.18
CA PHE A 306 -21.69 -9.83 5.97
C PHE A 306 -21.09 -8.43 5.72
N VAL A 307 -21.38 -7.83 4.57
CA VAL A 307 -20.94 -6.46 4.22
C VAL A 307 -21.41 -5.44 5.24
N ASP A 308 -22.61 -5.61 5.79
CA ASP A 308 -23.14 -4.70 6.82
C ASP A 308 -22.32 -4.79 8.12
N ASN A 309 -21.89 -5.99 8.51
CA ASN A 309 -21.00 -6.19 9.65
C ASN A 309 -19.62 -5.57 9.39
N VAL A 310 -19.08 -5.72 8.17
CA VAL A 310 -17.82 -5.07 7.76
C VAL A 310 -17.92 -3.56 7.87
N VAL A 311 -19.01 -2.96 7.37
CA VAL A 311 -19.27 -1.51 7.48
C VAL A 311 -19.30 -1.05 8.94
N GLN A 312 -19.98 -1.82 9.81
CA GLN A 312 -20.06 -1.50 11.25
C GLN A 312 -18.69 -1.57 11.93
N ASN A 313 -17.92 -2.62 11.66
CA ASN A 313 -16.59 -2.80 12.23
C ASN A 313 -15.64 -1.69 11.78
N ILE A 314 -15.57 -1.42 10.49
CA ILE A 314 -14.73 -0.34 9.94
C ILE A 314 -15.12 1.01 10.53
N SER A 315 -16.42 1.29 10.70
CA SER A 315 -16.89 2.55 11.31
C SER A 315 -16.42 2.75 12.75
N LYS A 316 -16.08 1.65 13.46
CA LYS A 316 -15.51 1.66 14.81
C LYS A 316 -13.97 1.67 14.84
N GLY A 317 -13.31 1.66 13.67
CA GLY A 317 -11.86 1.57 13.57
C GLY A 317 -11.33 0.13 13.61
N ILE A 318 -12.19 -0.88 13.53
CA ILE A 318 -11.80 -2.28 13.48
C ILE A 318 -11.42 -2.62 12.03
N THR A 319 -10.19 -3.08 11.82
CA THR A 319 -9.74 -3.57 10.52
C THR A 319 -10.44 -4.87 10.15
N CYS A 320 -10.93 -4.98 8.93
CA CYS A 320 -11.59 -6.19 8.44
C CYS A 320 -10.70 -6.94 7.46
N LEU A 321 -10.40 -8.19 7.76
CA LEU A 321 -9.64 -9.11 6.93
C LEU A 321 -10.61 -10.12 6.30
N ILE A 322 -10.63 -10.14 4.97
CA ILE A 322 -11.53 -10.96 4.16
C ILE A 322 -10.68 -12.02 3.45
N ASP A 323 -10.69 -13.25 3.98
CA ASP A 323 -10.05 -14.42 3.34
C ASP A 323 -10.95 -14.95 2.24
N ILE A 324 -10.51 -14.74 1.01
CA ILE A 324 -11.16 -15.21 -0.21
C ILE A 324 -10.37 -16.33 -0.88
N SER A 325 -9.40 -16.91 -0.18
CA SER A 325 -8.68 -18.07 -0.67
C SER A 325 -9.61 -19.30 -0.74
N GLY A 326 -9.44 -20.12 -1.79
CA GLY A 326 -10.20 -21.36 -1.94
C GLY A 326 -11.60 -21.22 -2.56
N ILE A 327 -12.02 -20.03 -3.00
CA ILE A 327 -13.19 -19.82 -3.86
C ILE A 327 -12.76 -19.47 -5.28
N THR A 328 -13.68 -19.59 -6.24
CA THR A 328 -13.39 -19.33 -7.66
C THR A 328 -13.05 -17.85 -7.90
N SER A 329 -12.29 -17.57 -8.97
CA SER A 329 -11.93 -16.19 -9.33
C SER A 329 -13.16 -15.29 -9.58
N GLU A 330 -14.26 -15.86 -10.10
CA GLU A 330 -15.52 -15.13 -10.29
C GLU A 330 -16.16 -14.77 -8.94
N GLU A 331 -16.22 -15.71 -8.00
CA GLU A 331 -16.70 -15.49 -6.64
C GLU A 331 -15.82 -14.50 -5.88
N GLN A 332 -14.49 -14.60 -6.01
CA GLN A 332 -13.56 -13.60 -5.46
C GLN A 332 -13.90 -12.20 -5.97
N HIS A 333 -14.09 -12.06 -7.29
CA HIS A 333 -14.47 -10.78 -7.90
C HIS A 333 -15.80 -10.23 -7.33
N HIS A 334 -16.82 -11.07 -7.20
CA HIS A 334 -18.11 -10.68 -6.63
C HIS A 334 -17.98 -10.19 -5.18
N ILE A 335 -17.31 -10.95 -4.32
CA ILE A 335 -17.13 -10.61 -2.90
C ILE A 335 -16.32 -9.32 -2.75
N VAL A 336 -15.20 -9.22 -3.46
CA VAL A 336 -14.31 -8.05 -3.42
C VAL A 336 -15.04 -6.78 -3.86
N CYS A 337 -15.70 -6.82 -5.02
CA CYS A 337 -16.40 -5.66 -5.57
C CYS A 337 -17.61 -5.23 -4.73
N LEU A 338 -18.44 -6.18 -4.25
CA LEU A 338 -19.60 -5.86 -3.42
C LEU A 338 -19.19 -5.28 -2.07
N THR A 339 -18.19 -5.86 -1.43
CA THR A 339 -17.70 -5.41 -0.11
C THR A 339 -17.09 -4.02 -0.22
N ALA A 340 -16.16 -3.82 -1.16
CA ALA A 340 -15.55 -2.52 -1.39
C ALA A 340 -16.59 -1.45 -1.74
N THR A 341 -17.59 -1.78 -2.59
CA THR A 341 -18.68 -0.86 -2.94
C THR A 341 -19.53 -0.50 -1.72
N GLY A 342 -19.89 -1.50 -0.90
CA GLY A 342 -20.68 -1.27 0.31
C GLY A 342 -20.02 -0.31 1.28
N VAL A 343 -18.73 -0.55 1.56
CA VAL A 343 -17.95 0.28 2.49
C VAL A 343 -17.69 1.68 1.89
N ALA A 344 -17.23 1.77 0.65
CA ALA A 344 -16.96 3.05 0.01
C ALA A 344 -18.21 3.93 -0.10
N ASN A 345 -19.35 3.36 -0.48
CA ASN A 345 -20.62 4.08 -0.53
C ASN A 345 -21.14 4.48 0.85
N HIS A 346 -20.81 3.73 1.92
CA HIS A 346 -21.11 4.17 3.27
C HIS A 346 -20.37 5.48 3.60
N TYR A 347 -19.06 5.57 3.36
CA TYR A 347 -18.27 6.77 3.58
C TYR A 347 -18.78 7.96 2.77
N LYS A 348 -19.07 7.74 1.48
CA LYS A 348 -19.65 8.76 0.60
C LYS A 348 -21.00 9.28 1.13
N ARG A 349 -21.92 8.36 1.50
CA ARG A 349 -23.24 8.71 2.03
C ARG A 349 -23.15 9.47 3.34
N MET A 350 -22.23 9.07 4.23
CA MET A 350 -21.99 9.77 5.49
C MET A 350 -21.49 11.19 5.24
N TRP A 351 -20.53 11.37 4.31
CA TRP A 351 -20.05 12.70 3.92
C TRP A 351 -21.15 13.59 3.33
N GLU A 352 -22.01 13.02 2.47
CA GLU A 352 -23.08 13.77 1.79
C GLU A 352 -24.26 14.12 2.71
N LYS A 353 -24.62 13.24 3.66
CA LYS A 353 -25.88 13.33 4.43
C LYS A 353 -25.68 13.51 5.93
N ARG A 354 -24.51 13.18 6.48
CA ARG A 354 -24.23 13.15 7.92
C ARG A 354 -22.78 13.55 8.21
N TYR A 355 -22.41 14.75 7.79
CA TYR A 355 -21.04 15.23 7.79
C TYR A 355 -20.35 15.17 9.17
N GLU A 356 -21.04 15.55 10.26
CA GLU A 356 -20.48 15.46 11.62
C GLU A 356 -20.16 14.02 12.06
N GLN A 357 -20.96 13.05 11.64
CA GLN A 357 -20.69 11.64 11.90
C GLN A 357 -19.54 11.13 11.03
N TRP A 358 -19.48 11.60 9.75
CA TRP A 358 -18.37 11.29 8.87
C TRP A 358 -17.03 11.77 9.43
N GLN A 359 -16.97 12.94 10.08
CA GLN A 359 -15.74 13.43 10.70
C GLN A 359 -15.17 12.51 11.77
N LYS A 360 -16.01 11.70 12.41
CA LYS A 360 -15.64 10.70 13.42
C LYS A 360 -15.21 9.35 12.83
N LEU A 361 -15.46 9.11 11.54
CA LEU A 361 -15.03 7.88 10.89
C LEU A 361 -13.50 7.83 10.79
N PRO A 362 -12.90 6.64 10.91
CA PRO A 362 -11.46 6.45 10.67
C PRO A 362 -11.09 6.75 9.22
N THR A 363 -9.82 7.04 8.98
CA THR A 363 -9.28 6.99 7.62
C THR A 363 -9.22 5.53 7.17
N LEU A 364 -9.87 5.21 6.08
CA LEU A 364 -9.96 3.86 5.53
C LEU A 364 -8.87 3.63 4.49
N LEU A 365 -8.16 2.51 4.58
CA LEU A 365 -7.32 1.99 3.51
C LEU A 365 -7.85 0.62 3.07
N ILE A 366 -8.15 0.49 1.78
CA ILE A 366 -8.55 -0.79 1.17
C ILE A 366 -7.31 -1.40 0.55
N THR A 367 -6.85 -2.54 1.07
CA THR A 367 -5.72 -3.29 0.51
C THR A 367 -6.22 -4.34 -0.47
N LEU A 368 -5.76 -4.25 -1.69
CA LEU A 368 -6.14 -5.09 -2.82
C LEU A 368 -4.90 -5.77 -3.41
N GLU A 369 -4.70 -7.03 -3.07
CA GLU A 369 -3.72 -7.89 -3.75
C GLU A 369 -4.16 -8.15 -5.20
N GLU A 370 -3.21 -8.50 -6.04
CA GLU A 370 -3.42 -8.75 -7.47
C GLU A 370 -4.23 -7.62 -8.17
N ALA A 371 -3.96 -6.37 -7.76
CA ALA A 371 -4.73 -5.19 -8.17
C ALA A 371 -4.86 -5.04 -9.70
N HIS A 372 -3.92 -5.60 -10.47
CA HIS A 372 -3.98 -5.61 -11.93
C HIS A 372 -5.20 -6.38 -12.49
N GLU A 373 -5.80 -7.31 -11.73
CA GLU A 373 -7.01 -7.99 -12.14
C GLU A 373 -8.25 -7.07 -12.10
N PHE A 374 -8.21 -6.02 -11.30
CA PHE A 374 -9.31 -5.07 -11.08
C PHE A 374 -9.09 -3.70 -11.72
N LEU A 375 -7.84 -3.37 -12.07
CA LEU A 375 -7.42 -2.06 -12.56
C LEU A 375 -6.83 -2.07 -13.97
N ASP A 376 -6.91 -3.21 -14.68
CA ASP A 376 -6.44 -3.35 -16.06
C ASP A 376 -7.31 -2.48 -16.99
N PRO A 377 -6.72 -1.62 -17.84
CA PRO A 377 -7.46 -0.74 -18.76
C PRO A 377 -8.29 -1.49 -19.80
N ASN A 378 -7.93 -2.76 -20.08
CA ASN A 378 -8.64 -3.61 -21.05
C ASN A 378 -9.82 -4.36 -20.41
N ARG A 379 -10.06 -4.20 -19.12
CA ARG A 379 -11.19 -4.80 -18.40
C ARG A 379 -12.27 -3.75 -18.08
N PRO A 380 -13.52 -4.15 -17.85
CA PRO A 380 -14.55 -3.23 -17.39
C PRO A 380 -14.14 -2.53 -16.09
N LYS A 381 -14.45 -1.24 -15.97
CA LYS A 381 -14.15 -0.45 -14.77
C LYS A 381 -14.86 -1.03 -13.56
N THR A 382 -14.13 -1.21 -12.48
CA THR A 382 -14.63 -1.63 -11.18
C THR A 382 -14.78 -0.43 -10.23
N ILE A 383 -15.29 -0.67 -9.02
CA ILE A 383 -15.34 0.33 -7.95
C ILE A 383 -13.95 0.88 -7.60
N PHE A 384 -12.89 0.09 -7.77
CA PHE A 384 -11.52 0.49 -7.43
C PHE A 384 -11.01 1.63 -8.32
N SER A 385 -11.38 1.65 -9.59
CA SER A 385 -11.09 2.80 -10.46
C SER A 385 -11.77 4.08 -9.94
N ALA A 386 -13.02 3.99 -9.48
CA ALA A 386 -13.73 5.12 -8.90
C ALA A 386 -13.10 5.56 -7.56
N ILE A 387 -12.71 4.61 -6.71
CA ILE A 387 -12.02 4.89 -5.45
C ILE A 387 -10.73 5.67 -5.72
N ALA A 388 -9.88 5.17 -6.60
CA ALA A 388 -8.62 5.82 -6.94
C ALA A 388 -8.81 7.26 -7.44
N LEU A 389 -9.77 7.48 -8.34
CA LEU A 389 -9.96 8.76 -9.01
C LEU A 389 -10.79 9.78 -8.21
N THR A 390 -11.68 9.36 -7.29
CA THR A 390 -12.70 10.26 -6.74
C THR A 390 -12.95 10.19 -5.23
N TYR A 391 -12.52 9.13 -4.53
CA TYR A 391 -12.91 8.89 -3.13
C TYR A 391 -11.97 9.50 -2.09
N ARG A 392 -10.87 10.14 -2.51
CA ARG A 392 -9.94 10.83 -1.61
C ARG A 392 -10.65 11.77 -0.62
N LYS A 393 -11.61 12.57 -1.10
CA LYS A 393 -12.36 13.52 -0.28
C LYS A 393 -13.23 12.85 0.79
N TYR A 394 -13.55 11.57 0.61
CA TYR A 394 -14.33 10.79 1.57
C TYR A 394 -13.45 10.07 2.61
N ARG A 395 -12.12 10.25 2.59
CA ARG A 395 -11.11 9.55 3.41
C ARG A 395 -11.03 8.06 3.11
N VAL A 396 -11.30 7.65 1.89
CA VAL A 396 -11.13 6.26 1.44
C VAL A 396 -9.92 6.22 0.51
N GLY A 397 -8.90 5.45 0.91
CA GLY A 397 -7.71 5.16 0.13
C GLY A 397 -7.70 3.73 -0.41
N LEU A 398 -6.89 3.51 -1.42
CA LEU A 398 -6.60 2.21 -2.01
C LEU A 398 -5.11 1.93 -1.89
N ASN A 399 -4.75 0.74 -1.44
CA ASN A 399 -3.41 0.17 -1.55
C ASN A 399 -3.46 -0.91 -2.64
N ALA A 400 -2.96 -0.57 -3.81
CA ALA A 400 -2.92 -1.44 -4.98
C ALA A 400 -1.61 -2.23 -4.98
N VAL A 401 -1.68 -3.53 -4.66
CA VAL A 401 -0.52 -4.43 -4.62
C VAL A 401 -0.50 -5.29 -5.86
N THR A 402 0.62 -5.28 -6.61
CA THR A 402 0.72 -6.07 -7.84
C THR A 402 2.17 -6.33 -8.27
N PRO A 403 2.48 -7.51 -8.82
CA PRO A 403 3.74 -7.75 -9.50
C PRO A 403 3.79 -7.16 -10.94
N ARG A 404 2.68 -6.64 -11.45
CA ARG A 404 2.51 -6.20 -12.84
C ARG A 404 2.05 -4.74 -12.94
N PRO A 405 2.88 -3.76 -12.55
CA PRO A 405 2.50 -2.34 -12.61
C PRO A 405 2.12 -1.87 -14.02
N SER A 406 2.72 -2.42 -15.07
CA SER A 406 2.40 -2.09 -16.46
C SER A 406 0.96 -2.44 -16.89
N ARG A 407 0.26 -3.28 -16.12
CA ARG A 407 -1.15 -3.63 -16.34
C ARG A 407 -2.14 -2.77 -15.55
N ILE A 408 -1.66 -1.82 -14.78
CA ILE A 408 -2.53 -0.84 -14.09
C ILE A 408 -2.91 0.26 -15.08
N ASN A 409 -4.18 0.65 -15.08
CA ASN A 409 -4.66 1.78 -15.86
C ASN A 409 -3.81 3.04 -15.56
N PRO A 410 -3.28 3.73 -16.59
CA PRO A 410 -2.40 4.89 -16.38
C PRO A 410 -3.02 6.01 -15.56
N ASP A 411 -4.33 6.30 -15.71
CA ASP A 411 -5.01 7.33 -14.93
C ASP A 411 -5.05 6.95 -13.45
N VAL A 412 -5.29 5.66 -13.14
CA VAL A 412 -5.25 5.15 -11.76
C VAL A 412 -3.83 5.18 -11.22
N PHE A 413 -2.84 4.78 -12.01
CA PHE A 413 -1.43 4.78 -11.61
C PHE A 413 -0.94 6.19 -11.24
N ALA A 414 -1.39 7.21 -11.97
CA ALA A 414 -1.08 8.61 -11.69
C ALA A 414 -1.61 9.08 -10.32
N GLU A 415 -2.76 8.54 -9.88
CA GLU A 415 -3.37 8.88 -8.59
C GLU A 415 -2.77 8.10 -7.40
N LEU A 416 -1.86 7.16 -7.63
CA LEU A 416 -1.12 6.48 -6.56
C LEU A 416 0.03 7.39 -6.09
N TRP A 417 -0.24 8.31 -5.18
CA TRP A 417 0.74 9.31 -4.74
C TRP A 417 1.84 8.73 -3.85
N THR A 418 1.53 7.65 -3.13
CA THR A 418 2.55 6.86 -2.45
C THR A 418 2.88 5.64 -3.30
N LYS A 419 4.16 5.44 -3.61
CA LYS A 419 4.64 4.28 -4.36
C LYS A 419 5.77 3.61 -3.59
N MET A 420 5.64 2.32 -3.37
CA MET A 420 6.69 1.44 -2.83
C MET A 420 7.10 0.48 -3.95
N ILE A 421 8.29 0.69 -4.49
CA ILE A 421 8.80 -0.05 -5.64
C ILE A 421 9.92 -0.95 -5.16
N MET A 422 9.67 -2.23 -5.19
CA MET A 422 10.59 -3.30 -4.82
C MET A 422 11.23 -3.88 -6.06
N LYS A 423 12.14 -4.84 -5.87
CA LYS A 423 12.80 -5.56 -6.96
C LYS A 423 11.81 -5.99 -8.04
N THR A 424 12.09 -5.60 -9.28
CA THR A 424 11.27 -5.91 -10.46
C THR A 424 12.20 -6.35 -11.59
N GLU A 425 12.07 -7.60 -12.02
CA GLU A 425 12.97 -8.16 -13.07
C GLU A 425 12.44 -7.94 -14.47
N LEU A 426 11.12 -7.94 -14.66
CA LEU A 426 10.53 -7.76 -15.98
C LEU A 426 10.78 -6.36 -16.50
N LYS A 427 11.48 -6.26 -17.64
CA LYS A 427 11.86 -4.96 -18.22
C LYS A 427 10.64 -4.09 -18.54
N ALA A 428 9.57 -4.66 -19.08
CA ALA A 428 8.35 -3.91 -19.40
C ALA A 428 7.74 -3.21 -18.17
N ASP A 429 7.77 -3.87 -17.00
CA ASP A 429 7.29 -3.29 -15.75
C ASP A 429 8.24 -2.19 -15.23
N ARG A 430 9.58 -2.39 -15.35
CA ARG A 430 10.54 -1.35 -14.98
C ARG A 430 10.47 -0.14 -15.90
N ASP A 431 10.36 -0.35 -17.21
CA ASP A 431 10.20 0.73 -18.19
C ASP A 431 8.91 1.52 -17.90
N TYR A 432 7.83 0.83 -17.50
CA TYR A 432 6.58 1.48 -17.10
C TYR A 432 6.76 2.32 -15.83
N LEU A 433 7.41 1.77 -14.80
CA LEU A 433 7.68 2.47 -13.54
C LEU A 433 8.56 3.70 -13.75
N THR A 434 9.69 3.56 -14.45
CA THR A 434 10.63 4.65 -14.69
C THR A 434 10.05 5.75 -15.58
N LYS A 435 9.11 5.42 -16.45
CA LYS A 435 8.46 6.38 -17.34
C LYS A 435 7.29 7.13 -16.67
N ASN A 436 6.53 6.45 -15.79
CA ASN A 436 5.26 6.97 -15.28
C ASN A 436 5.28 7.34 -13.78
N ALA A 437 6.28 6.88 -13.01
CA ALA A 437 6.44 7.30 -11.62
C ALA A 437 7.44 8.46 -11.54
N PRO A 438 7.11 9.54 -10.81
CA PRO A 438 8.02 10.67 -10.65
C PRO A 438 9.31 10.24 -9.93
N TYR A 439 10.41 10.90 -10.22
CA TYR A 439 11.72 10.70 -9.59
C TYR A 439 12.41 9.34 -9.86
N LEU A 440 11.92 8.56 -10.83
CA LEU A 440 12.47 7.26 -11.19
C LEU A 440 13.09 7.21 -12.59
N GLU A 441 13.22 8.33 -13.27
CA GLU A 441 13.66 8.43 -14.67
C GLU A 441 14.98 7.72 -14.94
N TYR A 442 15.86 7.62 -13.93
CA TYR A 442 17.19 6.99 -14.02
C TYR A 442 17.33 5.75 -13.11
N SER A 443 16.23 5.13 -12.66
CA SER A 443 16.25 4.10 -11.61
C SER A 443 16.13 2.67 -12.14
N ASP A 444 16.20 2.41 -13.44
CA ASP A 444 16.04 1.05 -14.00
C ASP A 444 17.02 0.05 -13.37
N THR A 445 18.30 0.41 -13.35
CA THR A 445 19.35 -0.44 -12.76
C THR A 445 19.15 -0.62 -11.26
N GLU A 446 18.81 0.45 -10.55
CA GLU A 446 18.55 0.40 -9.10
C GLU A 446 17.39 -0.54 -8.76
N ILE A 447 16.26 -0.40 -9.44
CA ILE A 447 15.07 -1.26 -9.24
C ILE A 447 15.40 -2.74 -9.48
N LYS A 448 16.21 -3.03 -10.51
CA LYS A 448 16.68 -4.38 -10.80
C LYS A 448 17.59 -4.96 -9.70
N MET A 449 18.40 -4.10 -9.07
CA MET A 449 19.43 -4.48 -8.10
C MET A 449 18.96 -4.46 -6.64
N LEU A 450 17.73 -4.05 -6.36
CA LEU A 450 17.17 -4.11 -5.01
C LEU A 450 17.21 -5.54 -4.47
N ASP A 451 17.54 -5.67 -3.19
CA ASP A 451 17.43 -6.92 -2.46
C ASP A 451 16.01 -7.17 -1.92
N ILE A 452 15.78 -8.39 -1.43
CA ILE A 452 14.52 -8.75 -0.77
C ILE A 452 14.33 -7.83 0.46
N GLY A 453 13.16 -7.21 0.57
CA GLY A 453 12.84 -6.29 1.65
C GLY A 453 13.43 -4.88 1.47
N GLU A 454 13.99 -4.58 0.32
CA GLU A 454 14.36 -3.22 -0.06
C GLU A 454 13.35 -2.62 -1.04
N ALA A 455 13.12 -1.32 -0.93
CA ALA A 455 12.20 -0.59 -1.79
C ALA A 455 12.68 0.84 -2.05
N LEU A 456 12.18 1.42 -3.14
CA LEU A 456 12.16 2.86 -3.36
C LEU A 456 10.80 3.39 -2.90
N LEU A 457 10.81 4.26 -1.91
CA LEU A 457 9.58 4.89 -1.38
C LEU A 457 9.47 6.33 -1.89
N ILE A 458 8.32 6.63 -2.48
CA ILE A 458 7.86 7.98 -2.83
C ILE A 458 6.55 8.19 -2.08
N SER A 459 6.33 9.32 -1.42
CA SER A 459 5.06 9.61 -0.72
C SER A 459 4.74 11.11 -0.75
N GLU A 460 4.17 11.56 -1.85
CA GLU A 460 3.82 12.97 -2.03
C GLU A 460 2.67 13.43 -1.13
N PRO A 461 2.64 14.68 -0.75
CA PRO A 461 3.58 15.77 -1.09
C PRO A 461 4.79 15.86 -0.14
N LYS A 462 4.90 14.97 0.83
CA LYS A 462 5.91 15.06 1.89
C LYS A 462 7.29 14.56 1.40
N ILE A 463 7.32 13.41 0.75
CA ILE A 463 8.53 12.79 0.21
C ILE A 463 8.49 12.92 -1.32
N ARG A 464 9.18 13.96 -1.82
CA ARG A 464 9.22 14.33 -3.24
C ARG A 464 10.49 13.85 -3.95
N PHE A 465 10.91 12.63 -3.65
CA PHE A 465 12.01 11.92 -4.30
C PHE A 465 11.93 10.44 -3.95
N ALA A 466 12.63 9.61 -4.70
CA ALA A 466 12.65 8.18 -4.41
C ALA A 466 13.66 7.88 -3.30
N VAL A 467 13.17 7.54 -2.12
CA VAL A 467 13.98 7.20 -0.94
C VAL A 467 14.28 5.71 -0.96
N PRO A 468 15.55 5.29 -0.97
CA PRO A 468 15.91 3.90 -0.80
C PRO A 468 15.67 3.47 0.67
N VAL A 469 14.79 2.51 0.87
CA VAL A 469 14.34 2.05 2.20
C VAL A 469 14.61 0.56 2.34
N ARG A 470 15.14 0.15 3.49
CA ARG A 470 15.05 -1.22 3.95
C ARG A 470 13.80 -1.33 4.83
N ILE A 471 12.82 -2.10 4.36
CA ILE A 471 11.58 -2.32 5.07
C ILE A 471 11.85 -3.14 6.33
N THR A 472 11.30 -2.73 7.45
CA THR A 472 11.40 -3.49 8.71
C THR A 472 10.71 -4.85 8.53
N HIS A 473 11.33 -5.90 9.05
CA HIS A 473 10.70 -7.22 9.02
C HIS A 473 9.50 -7.25 9.99
N TYR A 474 8.38 -7.79 9.56
CA TYR A 474 7.15 -7.80 10.35
C TYR A 474 7.33 -8.48 11.73
N LEU A 475 8.09 -9.60 11.79
CA LEU A 475 8.37 -10.26 13.06
C LEU A 475 9.22 -9.40 14.02
N GLU A 476 10.18 -8.63 13.50
CA GLU A 476 10.95 -7.68 14.33
C GLU A 476 10.05 -6.58 14.90
N TYR A 477 9.07 -6.15 14.12
CA TYR A 477 8.08 -5.17 14.58
C TYR A 477 7.24 -5.75 15.72
N LEU A 478 6.73 -6.98 15.59
CA LEU A 478 5.98 -7.67 16.63
C LEU A 478 6.81 -7.84 17.90
N ASP A 479 8.04 -8.35 17.78
CA ASP A 479 8.94 -8.59 18.92
C ASP A 479 9.25 -7.28 19.69
N LYS A 480 9.40 -6.16 18.98
CA LYS A 480 9.55 -4.84 19.62
C LYS A 480 8.30 -4.41 20.38
N LYS A 481 7.12 -4.64 19.80
CA LYS A 481 5.84 -4.32 20.43
C LYS A 481 5.56 -5.19 21.64
N GLU A 482 5.76 -6.50 21.55
CA GLU A 482 5.62 -7.43 22.67
C GLU A 482 6.49 -7.00 23.85
N LYS A 483 7.75 -6.62 23.62
CA LYS A 483 8.65 -6.15 24.69
C LYS A 483 8.17 -4.87 25.36
N VAL A 484 7.51 -3.98 24.64
CA VAL A 484 6.95 -2.74 25.21
C VAL A 484 5.72 -3.07 26.06
N ASP A 485 4.82 -3.94 25.56
CA ASP A 485 3.60 -4.32 26.28
C ASP A 485 3.87 -5.18 27.52
N TYR A 486 4.92 -6.04 27.50
CA TYR A 486 5.35 -6.80 28.68
C TYR A 486 5.98 -5.92 29.78
N ASN A 487 6.42 -4.70 29.46
CA ASN A 487 6.89 -3.73 30.45
C ASN A 487 5.77 -2.86 31.04
N LEU A 488 4.55 -2.97 30.55
CA LEU A 488 3.36 -2.46 31.23
C LEU A 488 2.99 -3.41 32.37
N PRO A 489 2.65 -2.91 33.60
CA PRO A 489 2.22 -3.79 34.69
C PRO A 489 1.05 -4.66 34.19
N SER A 490 1.15 -5.97 34.41
CA SER A 490 0.11 -6.91 34.02
C SER A 490 -1.23 -6.47 34.59
N SER A 491 -2.37 -6.82 33.93
CA SER A 491 -3.71 -6.53 34.47
C SER A 491 -3.87 -6.98 35.91
N LYS A 492 -3.24 -8.10 36.30
CA LYS A 492 -3.15 -8.56 37.71
C LYS A 492 -2.38 -7.61 38.62
N THR A 493 -1.37 -6.91 38.11
CA THR A 493 -0.60 -5.91 38.89
C THR A 493 -1.40 -4.60 38.99
N LEU A 494 -2.20 -4.26 38.02
CA LEU A 494 -3.14 -3.12 38.08
C LEU A 494 -4.30 -3.41 39.05
N GLU A 495 -4.90 -4.61 38.99
CA GLU A 495 -5.91 -5.06 39.93
C GLU A 495 -5.36 -5.08 41.39
N ALA A 496 -4.15 -5.58 41.57
CA ALA A 496 -3.48 -5.55 42.91
C ALA A 496 -3.11 -4.13 43.38
N LEU A 497 -2.85 -3.19 42.45
CA LEU A 497 -2.65 -1.77 42.75
C LEU A 497 -3.97 -1.09 43.14
N ASP A 498 -5.07 -1.40 42.44
CA ASP A 498 -6.39 -0.88 42.74
C ASP A 498 -6.91 -1.43 44.09
N GLU A 499 -6.72 -2.74 44.39
CA GLU A 499 -7.04 -3.32 45.69
C GLU A 499 -6.24 -2.69 46.84
N ASN A 500 -4.94 -2.38 46.60
CA ASN A 500 -4.12 -1.69 47.59
C ASN A 500 -4.52 -0.21 47.76
N LEU A 501 -4.93 0.47 46.70
CA LEU A 501 -5.47 1.83 46.78
C LEU A 501 -6.81 1.88 47.54
N GLU A 502 -7.69 0.92 47.31
CA GLU A 502 -8.95 0.80 48.07
C GLU A 502 -8.70 0.50 49.57
N ARG A 503 -7.72 -0.38 49.87
CA ARG A 503 -7.29 -0.62 51.25
C ARG A 503 -6.71 0.63 51.94
N LEU A 504 -5.89 1.39 51.25
CA LEU A 504 -5.33 2.65 51.77
C LEU A 504 -6.42 3.72 51.98
N GLN A 505 -7.41 3.78 51.12
CA GLN A 505 -8.55 4.68 51.28
C GLN A 505 -9.48 4.26 52.43
N SER A 506 -9.65 2.97 52.68
CA SER A 506 -10.43 2.48 53.81
C SER A 506 -9.73 2.78 55.14
N ILE A 507 -8.40 2.62 55.26
CA ILE A 507 -7.58 2.95 56.42
C ILE A 507 -7.63 4.45 56.70
N SER A 508 -7.60 5.30 55.66
CA SER A 508 -7.71 6.76 55.77
C SER A 508 -9.09 7.21 56.27
N LYS A 509 -10.17 6.51 55.91
CA LYS A 509 -11.52 6.78 56.43
C LYS A 509 -11.72 6.35 57.87
N ASP A 510 -11.11 5.25 58.30
CA ASP A 510 -11.19 4.77 59.69
C ASP A 510 -10.36 5.61 60.65
N SER A 511 -9.26 6.24 60.18
CA SER A 511 -8.46 7.17 60.99
C SER A 511 -9.13 8.54 61.20
N ASN A 512 -9.96 8.97 60.20
CA ASN A 512 -10.75 10.22 60.35
C ASN A 512 -12.08 10.03 61.15
N ALA A 513 -12.48 8.80 61.43
CA ALA A 513 -13.64 8.50 62.24
C ALA A 513 -13.31 8.32 63.72
N ARG A 514 -12.00 8.37 64.11
CA ARG A 514 -11.52 8.22 65.48
C ARG A 514 -10.81 9.48 66.03
N ALA A 515 -10.83 10.58 65.27
CA ALA A 515 -10.46 11.92 65.73
C ALA A 515 -11.70 12.80 65.79
#